data_df6ef58a1bac7ff7b586a34851676876
#
_entry.id   df6ef58a1bac7ff7b586a34851676876
#
_cell.length_a   1.000
_cell.length_b   1.000
_cell.length_c   1.000
_cell.angle_alpha   90.00
_cell.angle_beta   90.00
_cell.angle_gamma   90.00
#
_symmetry.space_group_name_H-M   'P 1'
#
loop_
_entity.id
_entity.type
_entity.pdbx_description
1 polymer ?
#
loop_
_entity_poly.entity_id
_entity_poly.type
_entity_poly.pdbx_seq_one_letter_code
_entity_poly.pdbx_strand_id
1 'polypeptide(L)'
;MITIDVKDLMNKILNDAIAIKASDIHIYPHTSGESFIRLRVKGHLSEYEKFSNREIEAIISLLKFNSNIDISRNKEPQSGRFVYKHNDKDYYLRVSTLPLSELNEGCVVRIFINELEDVEYSIFDEDSQYINDLSKRAYGLVLFSGPTGSGKSTSMYKLASMLASKNKQVITVEDPVEKKIPSLIQMQVNEKAGITYDNALKSILRCDPDAMVIGEIRDYKTASQVITSSFSGHLVLSTIHAEDSIGVIN
;
A
#
# COMPACT_ATOMS: atom_id res chain seq x y z
N MET A 1 -33.85 -21.20 -9.66
CA MET A 1 -33.01 -20.02 -9.39
C MET A 1 -31.79 -20.53 -8.65
N ILE A 2 -30.63 -20.57 -9.28
CA ILE A 2 -29.39 -20.96 -8.62
C ILE A 2 -29.01 -19.77 -7.72
N THR A 3 -29.15 -19.92 -6.43
CA THR A 3 -28.70 -18.91 -5.46
C THR A 3 -27.17 -18.97 -5.45
N ILE A 4 -26.52 -18.08 -6.17
CA ILE A 4 -25.06 -17.97 -6.10
C ILE A 4 -24.73 -17.50 -4.68
N ASP A 5 -23.85 -18.22 -3.99
CA ASP A 5 -23.37 -17.83 -2.68
C ASP A 5 -22.57 -16.51 -2.83
N VAL A 6 -22.92 -15.50 -2.04
CA VAL A 6 -22.25 -14.19 -2.05
C VAL A 6 -20.75 -14.33 -1.82
N LYS A 7 -20.34 -15.31 -1.02
CA LYS A 7 -18.94 -15.63 -0.78
C LYS A 7 -18.23 -16.12 -2.04
N ASP A 8 -18.89 -16.99 -2.80
CA ASP A 8 -18.35 -17.51 -4.06
C ASP A 8 -18.24 -16.38 -5.10
N LEU A 9 -19.23 -15.48 -5.12
CA LEU A 9 -19.22 -14.32 -5.99
C LEU A 9 -18.07 -13.36 -5.63
N MET A 10 -17.90 -13.02 -4.36
CA MET A 10 -16.77 -12.21 -3.89
C MET A 10 -15.43 -12.86 -4.24
N ASN A 11 -15.29 -14.16 -4.01
CA ASN A 11 -14.07 -14.90 -4.33
C ASN A 11 -13.78 -14.88 -5.84
N LYS A 12 -14.79 -15.06 -6.69
CA LYS A 12 -14.66 -14.94 -8.15
C LYS A 12 -14.08 -13.58 -8.53
N ILE A 13 -14.70 -12.50 -8.03
CA ILE A 13 -14.27 -11.12 -8.34
C ILE A 13 -12.82 -10.88 -7.90
N LEU A 14 -12.45 -11.31 -6.68
CA LEU A 14 -11.09 -11.17 -6.18
C LEU A 14 -10.07 -11.97 -7.00
N ASN A 15 -10.41 -13.22 -7.33
CA ASN A 15 -9.54 -14.09 -8.13
C ASN A 15 -9.30 -13.52 -9.53
N ASP A 16 -10.37 -13.07 -10.20
CA ASP A 16 -10.28 -12.49 -11.54
C ASP A 16 -9.47 -11.19 -11.52
N ALA A 17 -9.69 -10.33 -10.52
CA ALA A 17 -8.93 -9.09 -10.35
C ALA A 17 -7.43 -9.38 -10.11
N ILE A 18 -7.11 -10.38 -9.28
CA ILE A 18 -5.73 -10.81 -9.03
C ILE A 18 -5.09 -11.37 -10.32
N ALA A 19 -5.81 -12.20 -11.06
CA ALA A 19 -5.30 -12.84 -12.28
C ALA A 19 -4.88 -11.82 -13.35
N ILE A 20 -5.63 -10.71 -13.49
CA ILE A 20 -5.30 -9.62 -14.44
C ILE A 20 -4.41 -8.53 -13.84
N LYS A 21 -3.90 -8.74 -12.61
CA LYS A 21 -3.06 -7.77 -11.88
C LYS A 21 -3.73 -6.40 -11.70
N ALA A 22 -5.02 -6.40 -11.37
CA ALA A 22 -5.73 -5.17 -11.05
C ALA A 22 -5.19 -4.56 -9.74
N SER A 23 -5.01 -3.25 -9.71
CA SER A 23 -4.60 -2.51 -8.51
C SER A 23 -5.77 -2.20 -7.59
N ASP A 24 -6.95 -1.94 -8.17
CA ASP A 24 -8.15 -1.55 -7.41
C ASP A 24 -9.41 -2.17 -8.03
N ILE A 25 -10.36 -2.55 -7.16
CA ILE A 25 -11.72 -2.99 -7.52
C ILE A 25 -12.67 -1.91 -7.02
N HIS A 26 -13.42 -1.30 -7.91
CA HIS A 26 -14.41 -0.27 -7.61
C HIS A 26 -15.80 -0.88 -7.63
N ILE A 27 -16.51 -0.80 -6.52
CA ILE A 27 -17.82 -1.43 -6.29
C ILE A 27 -18.80 -0.34 -5.84
N TYR A 28 -19.67 0.10 -6.74
CA TYR A 28 -20.66 1.15 -6.45
C TYR A 28 -22.04 0.73 -6.92
N PRO A 29 -23.06 0.74 -6.04
CA PRO A 29 -24.43 0.59 -6.46
C PRO A 29 -24.85 1.78 -7.33
N HIS A 30 -25.74 1.57 -8.26
CA HIS A 30 -26.25 2.59 -9.17
C HIS A 30 -27.76 2.77 -9.02
N THR A 31 -28.25 4.00 -9.22
CA THR A 31 -29.69 4.34 -9.08
C THR A 31 -30.59 3.60 -10.06
N SER A 32 -30.08 3.13 -11.19
CA SER A 32 -30.83 2.30 -12.16
C SER A 32 -31.15 0.88 -11.68
N GLY A 33 -30.61 0.44 -10.52
CA GLY A 33 -30.79 -0.91 -9.99
C GLY A 33 -29.81 -1.95 -10.51
N GLU A 34 -29.07 -1.65 -11.56
CA GLU A 34 -27.95 -2.45 -12.07
C GLU A 34 -26.65 -1.69 -11.91
N SER A 35 -25.65 -2.34 -11.36
CA SER A 35 -24.34 -1.75 -11.01
C SER A 35 -23.21 -2.47 -11.71
N PHE A 36 -22.17 -1.72 -12.07
CA PHE A 36 -20.96 -2.28 -12.62
C PHE A 36 -19.88 -2.34 -11.57
N ILE A 37 -19.24 -3.48 -11.45
CA ILE A 37 -17.92 -3.55 -10.83
C ILE A 37 -16.90 -3.15 -11.89
N ARG A 38 -15.94 -2.30 -11.48
CA ARG A 38 -14.88 -1.83 -12.37
C ARG A 38 -13.52 -2.19 -11.80
N LEU A 39 -12.61 -2.59 -12.65
CA LEU A 39 -11.24 -2.96 -12.28
C LEU A 39 -10.26 -1.93 -12.84
N ARG A 40 -9.30 -1.53 -12.01
CA ARG A 40 -8.20 -0.66 -12.44
C ARG A 40 -6.98 -1.53 -12.76
N VAL A 41 -6.57 -1.52 -14.03
CA VAL A 41 -5.42 -2.28 -14.50
C VAL A 41 -4.45 -1.31 -15.19
N LYS A 42 -3.19 -1.26 -14.74
CA LYS A 42 -2.17 -0.34 -15.28
C LYS A 42 -2.65 1.12 -15.38
N GLY A 43 -3.41 1.58 -14.39
CA GLY A 43 -3.97 2.94 -14.32
C GLY A 43 -5.32 3.12 -15.04
N HIS A 44 -5.69 2.24 -15.95
CA HIS A 44 -6.96 2.32 -16.69
C HIS A 44 -8.09 1.63 -15.94
N LEU A 45 -9.25 2.30 -15.87
CA LEU A 45 -10.47 1.77 -15.26
C LEU A 45 -11.37 1.17 -16.35
N SER A 46 -11.71 -0.11 -16.22
CA SER A 46 -12.58 -0.85 -17.15
C SER A 46 -13.73 -1.52 -16.43
N GLU A 47 -14.85 -1.69 -17.12
CA GLU A 47 -15.98 -2.46 -16.60
C GLU A 47 -15.64 -3.95 -16.59
N TYR A 48 -15.98 -4.61 -15.48
CA TYR A 48 -15.75 -6.04 -15.29
C TYR A 48 -17.05 -6.82 -15.57
N GLU A 49 -18.05 -6.66 -14.72
CA GLU A 49 -19.33 -7.38 -14.80
C GLU A 49 -20.45 -6.55 -14.16
N LYS A 50 -21.71 -6.80 -14.60
CA LYS A 50 -22.92 -6.19 -14.03
C LYS A 50 -23.49 -7.05 -12.92
N PHE A 51 -23.98 -6.39 -11.88
CA PHE A 51 -24.63 -7.00 -10.74
C PHE A 51 -25.88 -6.21 -10.34
N SER A 52 -26.82 -6.87 -9.70
CA SER A 52 -27.92 -6.18 -9.03
C SER A 52 -27.43 -5.41 -7.81
N ASN A 53 -28.09 -4.33 -7.42
CA ASN A 53 -27.72 -3.59 -6.21
C ASN A 53 -27.74 -4.48 -4.97
N ARG A 54 -28.63 -5.47 -4.89
CA ARG A 54 -28.68 -6.42 -3.78
C ARG A 54 -27.42 -7.27 -3.68
N GLU A 55 -26.88 -7.72 -4.80
CA GLU A 55 -25.60 -8.46 -4.83
C GLU A 55 -24.45 -7.55 -4.43
N ILE A 56 -24.41 -6.31 -4.92
CA ILE A 56 -23.38 -5.31 -4.55
C ILE A 56 -23.42 -5.03 -3.05
N GLU A 57 -24.57 -4.79 -2.45
CA GLU A 57 -24.69 -4.54 -1.01
C GLU A 57 -24.25 -5.74 -0.18
N ALA A 58 -24.56 -6.94 -0.62
CA ALA A 58 -24.14 -8.17 0.03
C ALA A 58 -22.60 -8.37 -0.06
N ILE A 59 -22.01 -8.09 -1.21
CA ILE A 59 -20.54 -8.13 -1.41
C ILE A 59 -19.87 -7.10 -0.52
N ILE A 60 -20.34 -5.84 -0.47
CA ILE A 60 -19.79 -4.79 0.38
C ILE A 60 -19.86 -5.20 1.85
N SER A 61 -20.99 -5.74 2.30
CA SER A 61 -21.18 -6.21 3.68
C SER A 61 -20.18 -7.32 4.04
N LEU A 62 -19.93 -8.26 3.13
CA LEU A 62 -18.98 -9.33 3.33
C LEU A 62 -17.51 -8.82 3.34
N LEU A 63 -17.19 -7.87 2.48
CA LEU A 63 -15.87 -7.20 2.47
C LEU A 63 -15.64 -6.42 3.77
N LYS A 64 -16.65 -5.70 4.28
CA LYS A 64 -16.59 -5.01 5.58
C LYS A 64 -16.33 -6.00 6.71
N PHE A 65 -17.07 -7.11 6.75
CA PHE A 65 -16.90 -8.16 7.75
C PHE A 65 -15.47 -8.70 7.77
N ASN A 66 -14.94 -9.10 6.60
CA ASN A 66 -13.59 -9.63 6.47
C ASN A 66 -12.50 -8.61 6.86
N SER A 67 -12.80 -7.32 6.72
CA SER A 67 -11.86 -6.22 6.98
C SER A 67 -11.97 -5.63 8.39
N ASN A 68 -12.78 -6.24 9.28
CA ASN A 68 -13.09 -5.72 10.62
C ASN A 68 -13.67 -4.30 10.60
N ILE A 69 -14.47 -3.97 9.58
CA ILE A 69 -15.22 -2.72 9.45
C ILE A 69 -16.61 -2.92 10.05
N ASP A 70 -17.13 -1.90 10.72
CA ASP A 70 -18.49 -1.92 11.29
C ASP A 70 -19.54 -1.92 10.17
N ILE A 71 -20.29 -3.02 10.04
CA ILE A 71 -21.29 -3.20 8.99
C ILE A 71 -22.49 -2.26 9.20
N SER A 72 -22.81 -1.92 10.45
CA SER A 72 -23.97 -1.08 10.78
C SER A 72 -23.78 0.39 10.45
N ARG A 73 -22.51 0.86 10.37
CA ARG A 73 -22.16 2.23 10.04
C ARG A 73 -21.94 2.38 8.55
N ASN A 74 -22.99 2.75 7.82
CA ASN A 74 -22.96 2.96 6.37
C ASN A 74 -22.99 4.45 5.95
N LYS A 75 -23.10 5.36 6.94
CA LYS A 75 -23.16 6.82 6.73
C LYS A 75 -21.81 7.53 6.97
N GLU A 76 -20.77 6.78 7.29
CA GLU A 76 -19.45 7.30 7.57
C GLU A 76 -18.40 6.58 6.71
N PRO A 77 -17.42 7.29 6.15
CA PRO A 77 -16.29 6.64 5.49
C PRO A 77 -15.54 5.75 6.49
N GLN A 78 -15.25 4.53 6.09
CA GLN A 78 -14.51 3.57 6.91
C GLN A 78 -13.41 2.91 6.08
N SER A 79 -12.40 2.38 6.75
CA SER A 79 -11.34 1.63 6.08
C SER A 79 -10.86 0.49 6.96
N GLY A 80 -10.62 -0.65 6.34
CA GLY A 80 -10.11 -1.85 7.02
C GLY A 80 -9.26 -2.68 6.09
N ARG A 81 -8.74 -3.80 6.61
CA ARG A 81 -7.84 -4.68 5.86
C ARG A 81 -8.08 -6.13 6.19
N PHE A 82 -7.80 -6.98 5.21
CA PHE A 82 -7.72 -8.42 5.43
C PHE A 82 -6.70 -9.06 4.48
N VAL A 83 -6.31 -10.28 4.82
CA VAL A 83 -5.45 -11.11 3.97
C VAL A 83 -6.34 -12.08 3.22
N TYR A 84 -6.21 -12.09 1.90
CA TYR A 84 -6.89 -13.03 1.02
C TYR A 84 -5.89 -14.03 0.45
N LYS A 85 -6.17 -15.33 0.62
CA LYS A 85 -5.34 -16.39 0.08
C LYS A 85 -5.82 -16.83 -1.30
N HIS A 86 -4.93 -16.81 -2.28
CA HIS A 86 -5.20 -17.33 -3.62
C HIS A 86 -3.95 -18.03 -4.16
N ASN A 87 -4.10 -19.30 -4.58
CA ASN A 87 -3.00 -20.14 -5.13
C ASN A 87 -1.75 -20.16 -4.20
N ASP A 88 -1.95 -20.43 -2.91
CA ASP A 88 -0.93 -20.47 -1.86
C ASP A 88 -0.16 -19.16 -1.64
N LYS A 89 -0.61 -18.06 -2.24
CA LYS A 89 -0.07 -16.71 -2.01
C LYS A 89 -1.03 -15.88 -1.16
N ASP A 90 -0.46 -15.04 -0.30
CA ASP A 90 -1.19 -14.08 0.52
C ASP A 90 -1.25 -12.73 -0.20
N TYR A 91 -2.47 -12.23 -0.43
CA TYR A 91 -2.74 -10.90 -0.96
C TYR A 91 -3.27 -10.00 0.15
N TYR A 92 -2.64 -8.87 0.35
CA TYR A 92 -3.09 -7.87 1.33
C TYR A 92 -4.10 -6.95 0.66
N LEU A 93 -5.32 -6.91 1.20
CA LEU A 93 -6.41 -6.11 0.65
C LEU A 93 -6.78 -5.00 1.63
N ARG A 94 -6.95 -3.78 1.11
CA ARG A 94 -7.51 -2.64 1.84
C ARG A 94 -8.88 -2.32 1.28
N VAL A 95 -9.88 -2.36 2.12
CA VAL A 95 -11.25 -1.96 1.81
C VAL A 95 -11.49 -0.56 2.34
N SER A 96 -11.98 0.34 1.50
CA SER A 96 -12.39 1.69 1.89
C SER A 96 -13.82 1.91 1.43
N THR A 97 -14.70 2.28 2.36
CA THR A 97 -16.11 2.55 2.06
C THR A 97 -16.40 4.04 1.98
N LEU A 98 -17.37 4.40 1.16
CA LEU A 98 -17.80 5.76 0.94
C LEU A 98 -19.32 5.82 1.00
N PRO A 99 -19.93 6.64 1.90
CA PRO A 99 -21.35 6.89 1.91
C PRO A 99 -21.82 7.56 0.61
N LEU A 100 -22.95 7.11 0.08
CA LEU A 100 -23.56 7.68 -1.12
C LEU A 100 -24.86 8.41 -0.74
N SER A 101 -25.19 9.49 -1.46
CA SER A 101 -26.32 10.37 -1.11
C SER A 101 -27.68 9.69 -1.21
N GLU A 102 -27.85 8.80 -2.19
CA GLU A 102 -29.15 8.15 -2.49
C GLU A 102 -29.13 6.64 -2.20
N LEU A 103 -27.95 6.08 -1.98
CA LEU A 103 -27.72 4.66 -1.77
C LEU A 103 -26.91 4.45 -0.49
N ASN A 104 -26.87 3.22 0.01
CA ASN A 104 -26.21 2.94 1.29
C ASN A 104 -24.72 3.34 1.28
N GLU A 105 -23.91 2.63 0.52
CA GLU A 105 -22.48 2.90 0.39
C GLU A 105 -21.89 2.24 -0.85
N GLY A 106 -20.78 2.78 -1.30
CA GLY A 106 -19.87 2.14 -2.26
C GLY A 106 -18.56 1.75 -1.59
N CYS A 107 -17.75 0.93 -2.24
CA CYS A 107 -16.43 0.63 -1.73
C CYS A 107 -15.37 0.49 -2.83
N VAL A 108 -14.12 0.70 -2.43
CA VAL A 108 -12.94 0.39 -3.24
C VAL A 108 -12.10 -0.62 -2.47
N VAL A 109 -11.73 -1.71 -3.16
CA VAL A 109 -10.77 -2.69 -2.64
C VAL A 109 -9.45 -2.49 -3.38
N ARG A 110 -8.43 -2.05 -2.67
CA ARG A 110 -7.05 -1.98 -3.19
C ARG A 110 -6.35 -3.30 -2.95
N ILE A 111 -5.72 -3.84 -3.99
CA ILE A 111 -4.96 -5.07 -3.96
C ILE A 111 -3.47 -4.71 -3.92
N PHE A 112 -2.80 -5.10 -2.84
CA PHE A 112 -1.35 -4.97 -2.75
C PHE A 112 -0.71 -6.25 -3.27
N ILE A 113 -0.10 -6.16 -4.46
CA ILE A 113 0.56 -7.29 -5.10
C ILE A 113 1.94 -7.48 -4.47
N ASN A 114 2.20 -8.68 -3.96
CA ASN A 114 3.40 -8.99 -3.16
C ASN A 114 4.62 -9.40 -4.01
N GLU A 115 4.73 -8.93 -5.25
CA GLU A 115 5.80 -9.32 -6.17
C GLU A 115 6.97 -8.32 -6.09
N LEU A 116 7.88 -8.49 -5.09
CA LEU A 116 9.19 -7.83 -5.11
C LEU A 116 10.23 -8.65 -5.89
N GLU A 117 9.99 -9.94 -6.04
CA GLU A 117 10.94 -10.86 -6.66
C GLU A 117 11.13 -10.61 -8.16
N ASP A 118 10.06 -10.14 -8.84
CA ASP A 118 10.05 -9.91 -10.29
C ASP A 118 10.23 -8.43 -10.68
N VAL A 119 10.60 -7.54 -9.75
CA VAL A 119 10.82 -6.14 -10.08
C VAL A 119 12.23 -5.94 -10.60
N GLU A 120 12.37 -5.80 -11.90
CA GLU A 120 13.56 -5.21 -12.52
C GLU A 120 13.54 -3.69 -12.25
N TYR A 121 14.64 -3.15 -11.74
CA TYR A 121 14.73 -1.72 -11.43
C TYR A 121 14.77 -0.86 -12.66
N SER A 122 15.34 -1.39 -13.73
CA SER A 122 15.55 -0.69 -14.97
C SER A 122 15.90 -1.67 -16.07
N ILE A 123 15.58 -1.30 -17.29
CA ILE A 123 16.09 -1.95 -18.50
C ILE A 123 17.55 -1.53 -18.83
N PHE A 124 18.12 -0.62 -18.04
CA PHE A 124 19.50 -0.15 -18.23
C PHE A 124 20.41 -0.66 -17.11
N ASP A 125 21.53 -1.27 -17.49
CA ASP A 125 22.53 -1.81 -16.55
C ASP A 125 23.14 -0.73 -15.63
N GLU A 126 23.27 0.51 -16.13
CA GLU A 126 23.79 1.65 -15.37
C GLU A 126 22.93 1.97 -14.14
N ASP A 127 21.60 1.93 -14.28
CA ASP A 127 20.68 2.19 -13.16
C ASP A 127 20.77 1.07 -12.10
N SER A 128 20.94 -0.17 -12.54
CA SER A 128 21.13 -1.31 -11.63
C SER A 128 22.44 -1.18 -10.84
N GLN A 129 23.51 -0.68 -11.46
CA GLN A 129 24.79 -0.39 -10.77
C GLN A 129 24.61 0.74 -9.76
N TYR A 130 23.92 1.82 -10.13
CA TYR A 130 23.66 2.93 -9.23
C TYR A 130 22.91 2.50 -7.95
N ILE A 131 21.84 1.71 -8.10
CA ILE A 131 21.08 1.17 -6.97
C ILE A 131 21.96 0.25 -6.10
N ASN A 132 22.80 -0.58 -6.72
CA ASN A 132 23.74 -1.41 -5.98
C ASN A 132 24.79 -0.57 -5.21
N ASP A 133 25.24 0.53 -5.76
CA ASP A 133 26.17 1.45 -5.08
C ASP A 133 25.49 2.20 -3.93
N LEU A 134 24.21 2.58 -4.06
CA LEU A 134 23.42 3.11 -2.95
C LEU A 134 23.36 2.10 -1.79
N SER A 135 23.21 0.81 -2.09
CA SER A 135 23.14 -0.23 -1.07
C SER A 135 24.44 -0.45 -0.28
N LYS A 136 25.58 0.06 -0.78
CA LYS A 136 26.89 0.02 -0.10
C LYS A 136 27.12 1.21 0.85
N ARG A 137 26.28 2.25 0.76
CA ARG A 137 26.39 3.43 1.60
C ARG A 137 26.16 3.08 3.07
N ALA A 138 26.97 3.68 3.95
CA ALA A 138 26.81 3.53 5.39
C ALA A 138 25.81 4.54 5.96
N TYR A 139 25.73 5.73 5.40
CA TYR A 139 24.86 6.82 5.85
C TYR A 139 24.44 7.71 4.68
N GLY A 140 23.45 8.53 4.91
CA GLY A 140 22.92 9.50 3.96
C GLY A 140 21.41 9.40 3.79
N LEU A 141 20.86 10.19 2.89
CA LEU A 141 19.44 10.23 2.57
C LEU A 141 19.22 9.83 1.12
N VAL A 142 18.32 8.87 0.89
CA VAL A 142 17.85 8.48 -0.44
C VAL A 142 16.35 8.78 -0.52
N LEU A 143 15.97 9.67 -1.41
CA LEU A 143 14.58 10.05 -1.65
C LEU A 143 14.09 9.52 -3.00
N PHE A 144 12.97 8.82 -2.96
CA PHE A 144 12.25 8.35 -4.15
C PHE A 144 11.11 9.33 -4.44
N SER A 145 11.23 10.11 -5.51
CA SER A 145 10.24 11.10 -5.93
C SER A 145 9.46 10.68 -7.16
N GLY A 146 8.27 11.23 -7.33
CA GLY A 146 7.42 11.00 -8.50
C GLY A 146 5.92 10.97 -8.14
N PRO A 147 5.02 10.91 -9.13
CA PRO A 147 3.58 10.84 -8.91
C PRO A 147 3.13 9.52 -8.28
N THR A 148 1.86 9.47 -7.88
CA THR A 148 1.24 8.23 -7.39
C THR A 148 1.27 7.15 -8.47
N GLY A 149 1.66 5.92 -8.09
CA GLY A 149 1.74 4.77 -9.01
C GLY A 149 3.02 4.72 -9.86
N SER A 150 3.99 5.62 -9.68
CA SER A 150 5.28 5.60 -10.39
C SER A 150 6.27 4.54 -9.92
N GLY A 151 5.95 3.78 -8.87
CA GLY A 151 6.81 2.72 -8.35
C GLY A 151 7.77 3.16 -7.22
N LYS A 152 7.62 4.35 -6.64
CA LYS A 152 8.46 4.86 -5.53
C LYS A 152 8.61 3.85 -4.40
N SER A 153 7.49 3.44 -3.80
CA SER A 153 7.48 2.47 -2.69
C SER A 153 8.09 1.13 -3.08
N THR A 154 7.84 0.67 -4.31
CA THR A 154 8.41 -0.57 -4.83
C THR A 154 9.94 -0.49 -4.91
N SER A 155 10.49 0.59 -5.46
CA SER A 155 11.94 0.81 -5.56
C SER A 155 12.58 0.95 -4.19
N MET A 156 11.92 1.68 -3.28
CA MET A 156 12.36 1.84 -1.89
C MET A 156 12.43 0.49 -1.16
N TYR A 157 11.38 -0.32 -1.23
CA TYR A 157 11.36 -1.64 -0.59
C TYR A 157 12.39 -2.60 -1.17
N LYS A 158 12.62 -2.54 -2.47
CA LYS A 158 13.66 -3.36 -3.09
C LYS A 158 15.04 -2.98 -2.59
N LEU A 159 15.39 -1.68 -2.52
CA LEU A 159 16.65 -1.23 -1.93
C LEU A 159 16.74 -1.63 -0.44
N ALA A 160 15.66 -1.47 0.33
CA ALA A 160 15.61 -1.90 1.72
C ALA A 160 15.84 -3.42 1.87
N SER A 161 15.23 -4.24 1.01
CA SER A 161 15.45 -5.69 1.00
C SER A 161 16.88 -6.06 0.60
N MET A 162 17.49 -5.34 -0.33
CA MET A 162 18.91 -5.52 -0.69
C MET A 162 19.85 -5.19 0.48
N LEU A 163 19.54 -4.16 1.27
CA LEU A 163 20.29 -3.84 2.49
C LEU A 163 20.17 -4.98 3.51
N ALA A 164 18.97 -5.46 3.78
CA ALA A 164 18.72 -6.57 4.70
C ALA A 164 19.42 -7.87 4.26
N SER A 165 19.45 -8.17 2.96
CA SER A 165 20.17 -9.34 2.42
C SER A 165 21.71 -9.27 2.62
N LYS A 166 22.24 -8.07 2.90
CA LYS A 166 23.66 -7.84 3.23
C LYS A 166 23.90 -7.82 4.74
N ASN A 167 23.05 -8.47 5.53
CA ASN A 167 23.08 -8.54 6.99
C ASN A 167 22.97 -7.17 7.69
N LYS A 168 22.32 -6.20 7.06
CA LYS A 168 22.03 -4.92 7.68
C LYS A 168 20.66 -4.96 8.37
N GLN A 169 20.59 -4.40 9.58
CA GLN A 169 19.32 -4.24 10.29
C GLN A 169 18.55 -3.07 9.69
N VAL A 170 17.46 -3.38 8.98
CA VAL A 170 16.61 -2.39 8.35
C VAL A 170 15.28 -2.31 9.08
N ILE A 171 14.95 -1.13 9.62
CA ILE A 171 13.70 -0.88 10.33
C ILE A 171 12.88 0.15 9.56
N THR A 172 11.58 -0.12 9.39
CA THR A 172 10.66 0.78 8.68
C THR A 172 9.63 1.40 9.62
N VAL A 173 9.18 2.61 9.29
CA VAL A 173 7.97 3.24 9.84
C VAL A 173 7.06 3.63 8.70
N GLU A 174 5.82 3.14 8.74
CA GLU A 174 4.89 3.25 7.62
C GLU A 174 3.48 3.59 8.09
N ASP A 175 2.73 4.34 7.29
CA ASP A 175 1.33 4.68 7.55
C ASP A 175 0.45 4.47 6.29
N PRO A 176 0.00 3.25 6.15
CA PRO A 176 0.29 2.01 6.87
C PRO A 176 1.36 1.14 6.18
N VAL A 177 1.76 0.03 6.81
CA VAL A 177 2.55 -1.01 6.14
C VAL A 177 1.74 -1.54 4.95
N GLU A 178 2.17 -1.22 3.73
CA GLU A 178 1.48 -1.65 2.50
C GLU A 178 1.79 -3.09 2.15
N LYS A 179 2.98 -3.55 2.52
CA LYS A 179 3.51 -4.86 2.15
C LYS A 179 4.36 -5.43 3.26
N LYS A 180 4.08 -6.68 3.67
CA LYS A 180 4.97 -7.39 4.60
C LYS A 180 6.18 -7.94 3.87
N ILE A 181 7.37 -7.59 4.36
CA ILE A 181 8.65 -8.05 3.82
C ILE A 181 9.36 -8.78 4.95
N PRO A 182 9.53 -10.11 4.86
CA PRO A 182 10.07 -10.91 5.96
C PRO A 182 11.47 -10.50 6.42
N SER A 183 12.28 -9.90 5.54
CA SER A 183 13.63 -9.44 5.85
C SER A 183 13.70 -8.08 6.54
N LEU A 184 12.57 -7.37 6.70
CA LEU A 184 12.50 -6.04 7.30
C LEU A 184 11.77 -6.07 8.65
N ILE A 185 12.18 -5.20 9.56
CA ILE A 185 11.45 -4.94 10.80
C ILE A 185 10.50 -3.78 10.53
N GLN A 186 9.21 -4.06 10.38
CA GLN A 186 8.23 -3.07 9.93
C GLN A 186 7.33 -2.61 11.09
N MET A 187 7.40 -1.31 11.40
CA MET A 187 6.55 -0.63 12.38
C MET A 187 5.45 0.14 11.66
N GLN A 188 4.21 -0.04 12.09
CA GLN A 188 3.08 0.73 11.58
C GLN A 188 2.72 1.86 12.53
N VAL A 189 2.49 3.05 11.97
CA VAL A 189 1.91 4.19 12.70
C VAL A 189 0.55 3.80 13.27
N ASN A 190 0.33 4.16 14.53
CA ASN A 190 -0.94 3.98 15.23
C ASN A 190 -1.12 5.14 16.23
N GLU A 191 -1.73 6.20 15.80
CA GLU A 191 -1.93 7.41 16.62
C GLU A 191 -2.72 7.13 17.91
N LYS A 192 -3.67 6.21 17.86
CA LYS A 192 -4.46 5.79 19.04
C LYS A 192 -3.60 5.13 20.13
N ALA A 193 -2.53 4.47 19.71
CA ALA A 193 -1.54 3.87 20.61
C ALA A 193 -0.34 4.79 20.89
N GLY A 194 -0.37 6.04 20.42
CA GLY A 194 0.73 6.99 20.56
C GLY A 194 1.94 6.72 19.63
N ILE A 195 1.80 5.81 18.66
CA ILE A 195 2.85 5.51 17.67
C ILE A 195 2.69 6.49 16.51
N THR A 196 3.33 7.64 16.60
CA THR A 196 3.44 8.64 15.53
C THR A 196 4.79 8.47 14.82
N TYR A 197 4.98 9.08 13.66
CA TYR A 197 6.29 9.12 12.99
C TYR A 197 7.40 9.62 13.91
N ASP A 198 7.14 10.68 14.67
CA ASP A 198 8.10 11.28 15.62
C ASP A 198 8.55 10.29 16.71
N ASN A 199 7.58 9.68 17.41
CA ASN A 199 7.89 8.75 18.50
C ASN A 199 8.54 7.46 17.95
N ALA A 200 8.10 7.00 16.78
CA ALA A 200 8.64 5.83 16.12
C ALA A 200 10.10 6.03 15.73
N LEU A 201 10.44 7.14 15.07
CA LEU A 201 11.82 7.46 14.68
C LEU A 201 12.76 7.56 15.88
N LYS A 202 12.32 8.25 16.94
CA LYS A 202 13.10 8.32 18.21
C LYS A 202 13.33 6.94 18.83
N SER A 203 12.37 6.02 18.65
CA SER A 203 12.49 4.65 19.17
C SER A 203 13.41 3.82 18.31
N ILE A 204 13.32 3.92 17.00
CA ILE A 204 14.16 3.19 16.04
C ILE A 204 15.63 3.54 16.22
N LEU A 205 15.98 4.82 16.41
CA LEU A 205 17.35 5.25 16.64
C LEU A 205 18.02 4.61 17.88
N ARG A 206 17.23 4.06 18.80
CA ARG A 206 17.72 3.29 19.97
C ARG A 206 17.78 1.79 19.74
N CYS A 207 17.37 1.33 18.56
CA CYS A 207 17.34 -0.09 18.20
C CYS A 207 18.52 -0.49 17.31
N ASP A 208 19.57 0.32 17.24
CA ASP A 208 20.78 0.06 16.46
C ASP A 208 20.52 -0.29 14.98
N PRO A 209 19.77 0.54 14.24
CA PRO A 209 19.48 0.28 12.84
C PRO A 209 20.66 0.65 11.94
N ASP A 210 21.02 -0.20 10.98
CA ASP A 210 21.93 0.17 9.89
C ASP A 210 21.26 1.06 8.85
N ALA A 211 19.96 0.85 8.63
CA ALA A 211 19.17 1.67 7.74
C ALA A 211 17.73 1.84 8.26
N MET A 212 17.15 2.98 7.99
CA MET A 212 15.77 3.32 8.32
C MET A 212 14.98 3.63 7.08
N VAL A 213 13.73 3.16 7.03
CA VAL A 213 12.78 3.48 5.97
C VAL A 213 11.62 4.25 6.58
N ILE A 214 11.42 5.47 6.10
CA ILE A 214 10.27 6.30 6.46
C ILE A 214 9.32 6.30 5.26
N GLY A 215 8.13 5.73 5.43
CA GLY A 215 7.20 5.44 4.34
C GLY A 215 7.02 6.60 3.38
N GLU A 216 6.72 7.79 3.90
CA GLU A 216 6.66 9.02 3.12
C GLU A 216 6.86 10.28 3.97
N ILE A 217 7.35 11.34 3.35
CA ILE A 217 7.45 12.69 3.92
C ILE A 217 6.22 13.48 3.49
N ARG A 218 5.35 13.83 4.47
CA ARG A 218 4.13 14.62 4.24
C ARG A 218 4.20 16.03 4.84
N ASP A 219 5.08 16.24 5.80
CA ASP A 219 5.16 17.48 6.55
C ASP A 219 6.61 17.85 6.92
N TYR A 220 6.77 19.10 7.32
CA TYR A 220 8.08 19.66 7.71
C TYR A 220 8.71 18.93 8.90
N LYS A 221 7.90 18.47 9.86
CA LYS A 221 8.40 17.78 11.05
C LYS A 221 9.04 16.45 10.68
N THR A 222 8.37 15.67 9.86
CA THR A 222 8.90 14.39 9.31
C THR A 222 10.15 14.65 8.47
N ALA A 223 10.13 15.67 7.59
CA ALA A 223 11.30 16.05 6.78
C ALA A 223 12.52 16.39 7.64
N SER A 224 12.35 17.23 8.66
CA SER A 224 13.40 17.63 9.59
C SER A 224 14.03 16.41 10.29
N GLN A 225 13.21 15.46 10.72
CA GLN A 225 13.69 14.25 11.40
C GLN A 225 14.42 13.30 10.46
N VAL A 226 13.92 13.12 9.24
CA VAL A 226 14.58 12.33 8.19
C VAL A 226 15.98 12.87 7.91
N ILE A 227 16.09 14.20 7.73
CA ILE A 227 17.37 14.87 7.50
C ILE A 227 18.30 14.71 8.71
N THR A 228 17.80 14.97 9.92
CA THR A 228 18.59 14.84 11.14
C THR A 228 19.11 13.41 11.33
N SER A 229 18.26 12.41 11.07
CA SER A 229 18.64 10.99 11.16
C SER A 229 19.72 10.62 10.14
N SER A 230 19.67 11.17 8.94
CA SER A 230 20.68 10.92 7.91
C SER A 230 22.04 11.53 8.27
N PHE A 231 22.07 12.65 8.99
CA PHE A 231 23.29 13.26 9.50
C PHE A 231 23.85 12.55 10.75
N SER A 232 23.04 11.79 11.46
CA SER A 232 23.50 11.04 12.64
C SER A 232 24.18 9.70 12.32
N GLY A 233 24.56 9.47 11.06
CA GLY A 233 25.32 8.31 10.64
C GLY A 233 24.49 7.12 10.15
N HIS A 234 23.20 7.32 9.90
CA HIS A 234 22.30 6.27 9.41
C HIS A 234 21.96 6.45 7.92
N LEU A 235 21.75 5.34 7.23
CA LEU A 235 21.17 5.38 5.88
C LEU A 235 19.65 5.47 6.00
N VAL A 236 19.08 6.57 5.49
CA VAL A 236 17.64 6.82 5.55
C VAL A 236 17.06 6.77 4.14
N LEU A 237 16.00 5.98 3.96
CA LEU A 237 15.23 5.87 2.73
C LEU A 237 13.84 6.46 2.98
N SER A 238 13.33 7.27 2.05
CA SER A 238 11.96 7.77 2.14
C SER A 238 11.36 8.04 0.77
N THR A 239 10.04 8.21 0.73
CA THR A 239 9.35 8.69 -0.47
C THR A 239 8.83 10.10 -0.27
N ILE A 240 8.74 10.86 -1.35
CA ILE A 240 8.14 12.18 -1.37
C ILE A 240 7.34 12.36 -2.66
N HIS A 241 6.25 13.11 -2.55
CA HIS A 241 5.45 13.50 -3.71
C HIS A 241 6.01 14.79 -4.30
N ALA A 242 6.84 14.66 -5.33
CA ALA A 242 7.34 15.77 -6.14
C ALA A 242 7.35 15.33 -7.61
N GLU A 243 7.21 16.26 -8.52
CA GLU A 243 7.20 15.97 -9.96
C GLU A 243 8.57 15.50 -10.45
N ASP A 244 9.62 16.10 -9.91
CA ASP A 244 11.02 15.79 -10.24
C ASP A 244 11.95 15.95 -9.02
N SER A 245 13.25 15.72 -9.22
CA SER A 245 14.27 15.84 -8.18
C SER A 245 14.51 17.28 -7.71
N ILE A 246 14.19 18.28 -8.53
CA ILE A 246 14.33 19.71 -8.20
C ILE A 246 13.19 20.11 -7.26
N GLY A 247 11.96 19.66 -7.54
CA GLY A 247 10.80 19.88 -6.69
C GLY A 247 10.89 19.25 -5.30
N VAL A 248 11.83 18.31 -5.10
CA VAL A 248 12.12 17.75 -3.76
C VAL A 248 12.86 18.73 -2.85
N ILE A 249 13.62 19.65 -3.43
CA ILE A 249 14.52 20.58 -2.70
C ILE A 249 13.79 21.91 -2.37
N ASN A 250 12.77 22.25 -3.14
CA ASN A 250 11.97 23.44 -2.99
C ASN A 250 10.76 23.23 -2.07
#